data_5e28a252f84eabaef67e21329c951791
#
_entry.id   5e28a252f84eabaef67e21329c951791
#
_cell.length_a   1.000
_cell.length_b   1.000
_cell.length_c   1.000
_cell.angle_alpha   90.00
_cell.angle_beta   90.00
_cell.angle_gamma   90.00
#
_symmetry.space_group_name_H-M   'P 1'
#
loop_
_entity.id
_entity.type
_entity.pdbx_description
1 polymer ?
#
loop_
_entity_poly.entity_id
_entity_poly.type
_entity_poly.pdbx_seq_one_letter_code
_entity_poly.pdbx_strand_id
1 'polypeptide(L)'
;MVTQSDKTAFSAESVQESIHPMDNFPVRQLRFDFDTVENHDPVWSQSNPDFAIFINALGVHVPHFERFLVKVMRQYRGALSEPKLIDDIQRIIGQEAHHAFNFVNWTNTLAKRYPDLTRLDESAKTWFEKAFSSKSHRFKIGFTAGYETFTFLGGMIILNRYEEFMKEADPTIRALWVWHQVEEVEHGAVAFDFYQAFYPHNEWYRRGMVCYAYCHIAWETFKAFAHMIKVEGFYKQPGRAFKAWKFFAGFAWDLAI
;
A
#
# COMPACT_ATOMS: atom_id res chain seq x y z
N MET A 1 33.53 1.52 -67.30
CA MET A 1 32.32 2.06 -66.70
C MET A 1 32.10 1.26 -65.39
N VAL A 2 32.45 1.84 -64.28
CA VAL A 2 32.34 1.22 -62.96
C VAL A 2 31.20 1.97 -62.27
N THR A 3 30.16 1.25 -61.98
CA THR A 3 29.00 1.78 -61.23
C THR A 3 29.28 1.81 -59.71
N GLN A 4 29.15 2.99 -59.15
CA GLN A 4 29.31 3.33 -57.77
C GLN A 4 28.15 2.69 -56.97
N SER A 5 28.51 1.91 -55.94
CA SER A 5 27.57 1.35 -54.96
C SER A 5 27.32 2.39 -53.85
N ASP A 6 26.08 2.88 -53.77
CA ASP A 6 25.60 3.71 -52.70
C ASP A 6 25.55 2.89 -51.38
N LYS A 7 26.49 3.21 -50.47
CA LYS A 7 26.38 2.80 -49.07
C LYS A 7 25.56 3.85 -48.33
N THR A 8 24.27 3.61 -48.22
CA THR A 8 23.43 4.32 -47.26
C THR A 8 23.90 3.93 -45.84
N ALA A 9 24.60 4.85 -45.20
CA ALA A 9 24.90 4.75 -43.78
C ALA A 9 23.60 4.89 -42.97
N PHE A 10 23.15 3.84 -42.36
CA PHE A 10 22.16 3.92 -41.27
C PHE A 10 22.82 4.65 -40.09
N SER A 11 22.44 5.89 -39.89
CA SER A 11 22.72 6.55 -38.60
C SER A 11 21.89 5.88 -37.51
N ALA A 12 22.55 5.27 -36.56
CA ALA A 12 21.91 4.86 -35.33
C ALA A 12 21.38 6.13 -34.65
N GLU A 13 20.09 6.39 -34.78
CA GLU A 13 19.41 7.32 -33.86
C GLU A 13 19.65 6.79 -32.45
N SER A 14 20.23 7.65 -31.62
CA SER A 14 20.33 7.38 -30.19
C SER A 14 18.92 7.15 -29.66
N VAL A 15 18.60 5.88 -29.39
CA VAL A 15 17.40 5.53 -28.62
C VAL A 15 17.59 6.20 -27.28
N GLN A 16 16.89 7.31 -27.07
CA GLN A 16 16.77 7.94 -25.78
C GLN A 16 16.04 6.91 -24.93
N GLU A 17 16.76 6.20 -24.06
CA GLU A 17 16.14 5.28 -23.10
C GLU A 17 15.07 6.09 -22.35
N SER A 18 13.82 5.76 -22.60
CA SER A 18 12.72 6.36 -21.88
C SER A 18 12.85 5.88 -20.43
N ILE A 19 13.21 6.79 -19.53
CA ILE A 19 13.25 6.51 -18.10
C ILE A 19 11.86 6.03 -17.69
N HIS A 20 11.76 4.79 -17.19
CA HIS A 20 10.50 4.26 -16.72
C HIS A 20 10.00 5.13 -15.54
N PRO A 21 8.71 5.48 -15.46
CA PRO A 21 8.18 6.31 -14.35
C PRO A 21 8.55 5.78 -12.96
N MET A 22 8.71 4.47 -12.81
CA MET A 22 9.14 3.82 -11.57
C MET A 22 10.65 3.90 -11.30
N ASP A 23 11.45 4.45 -12.24
CA ASP A 23 12.91 4.53 -12.06
C ASP A 23 13.37 5.77 -11.30
N ASN A 24 12.51 6.77 -11.14
CA ASN A 24 12.85 8.02 -10.48
C ASN A 24 11.62 8.72 -9.90
N PHE A 25 10.87 8.01 -9.04
CA PHE A 25 9.65 8.54 -8.44
C PHE A 25 9.95 9.65 -7.39
N PRO A 26 9.12 10.71 -7.32
CA PRO A 26 9.33 11.82 -6.38
C PRO A 26 8.83 11.47 -4.97
N VAL A 27 9.39 12.09 -3.95
CA VAL A 27 8.84 12.08 -2.59
C VAL A 27 7.88 13.27 -2.45
N ARG A 28 6.56 13.01 -2.51
CA ARG A 28 5.53 14.04 -2.36
C ARG A 28 5.23 14.28 -0.88
N GLN A 29 5.23 15.56 -0.48
CA GLN A 29 4.99 15.95 0.92
C GLN A 29 3.58 16.53 1.07
N LEU A 30 2.57 15.69 0.89
CA LEU A 30 1.19 16.12 1.02
C LEU A 30 0.72 16.09 2.49
N ARG A 31 -0.20 17.01 2.82
CA ARG A 31 -0.89 17.11 4.10
C ARG A 31 -2.36 17.29 3.82
N PHE A 32 -3.19 16.46 4.43
CA PHE A 32 -4.63 16.50 4.28
C PHE A 32 -5.27 17.04 5.55
N ASP A 33 -6.23 17.96 5.37
CA ASP A 33 -7.05 18.50 6.43
C ASP A 33 -8.39 17.76 6.46
N PHE A 34 -8.54 16.87 7.44
CA PHE A 34 -9.74 16.06 7.59
C PHE A 34 -10.88 16.78 8.31
N ASP A 35 -10.66 17.95 8.88
CA ASP A 35 -11.72 18.76 9.46
C ASP A 35 -12.63 19.36 8.37
N THR A 36 -12.17 19.38 7.12
CA THR A 36 -12.95 19.78 5.94
C THR A 36 -13.88 18.67 5.42
N VAL A 37 -13.70 17.43 5.85
CA VAL A 37 -14.55 16.30 5.43
C VAL A 37 -15.92 16.45 6.05
N GLU A 38 -16.94 16.53 5.21
CA GLU A 38 -18.32 16.78 5.62
C GLU A 38 -18.79 15.74 6.64
N ASN A 39 -19.17 16.21 7.83
CA ASN A 39 -19.63 15.37 8.95
C ASN A 39 -18.71 14.20 9.34
N HIS A 40 -17.46 14.18 8.90
CA HIS A 40 -16.52 13.05 9.07
C HIS A 40 -17.15 11.71 8.66
N ASP A 41 -17.89 11.71 7.53
CA ASP A 41 -18.61 10.53 7.07
C ASP A 41 -17.63 9.42 6.68
N PRO A 42 -17.64 8.26 7.36
CA PRO A 42 -16.80 7.14 6.99
C PRO A 42 -17.21 6.48 5.68
N VAL A 43 -18.43 6.75 5.19
CA VAL A 43 -18.95 6.29 3.90
C VAL A 43 -18.73 7.37 2.84
N TRP A 44 -17.50 7.81 2.71
CA TRP A 44 -17.08 8.92 1.86
C TRP A 44 -17.17 8.63 0.34
N SER A 45 -17.33 7.37 -0.09
CA SER A 45 -17.59 7.00 -1.48
C SER A 45 -19.07 6.64 -1.66
N GLN A 46 -19.83 7.47 -2.37
CA GLN A 46 -21.22 7.21 -2.69
C GLN A 46 -21.35 6.22 -3.85
N SER A 47 -20.36 6.17 -4.76
CA SER A 47 -20.32 5.18 -5.84
C SER A 47 -20.12 3.76 -5.31
N ASN A 48 -19.33 3.58 -4.23
CA ASN A 48 -19.14 2.27 -3.60
C ASN A 48 -18.98 2.38 -2.07
N PRO A 49 -20.09 2.42 -1.31
CA PRO A 49 -20.07 2.50 0.15
C PRO A 49 -19.35 1.32 0.85
N ASP A 50 -19.37 0.12 0.24
CA ASP A 50 -18.69 -1.05 0.80
C ASP A 50 -17.17 -0.91 0.67
N PHE A 51 -16.70 -0.33 -0.44
CA PHE A 51 -15.29 0.01 -0.63
C PHE A 51 -14.83 1.04 0.42
N ALA A 52 -15.59 2.12 0.65
CA ALA A 52 -15.22 3.13 1.63
C ALA A 52 -14.97 2.53 3.02
N ILE A 53 -15.87 1.68 3.50
CA ILE A 53 -15.72 1.00 4.80
C ILE A 53 -14.54 0.01 4.78
N PHE A 54 -14.38 -0.76 3.68
CA PHE A 54 -13.30 -1.71 3.54
C PHE A 54 -11.93 -1.04 3.58
N ILE A 55 -11.74 0.01 2.78
CA ILE A 55 -10.45 0.68 2.68
C ILE A 55 -10.11 1.48 3.95
N ASN A 56 -11.12 2.03 4.65
CA ASN A 56 -10.92 2.59 5.98
C ASN A 56 -10.42 1.53 6.96
N ALA A 57 -10.99 0.33 6.92
CA ALA A 57 -10.57 -0.77 7.79
C ALA A 57 -9.14 -1.25 7.48
N LEU A 58 -8.76 -1.30 6.21
CA LEU A 58 -7.40 -1.56 5.77
C LEU A 58 -6.44 -0.48 6.30
N GLY A 59 -6.82 0.79 6.18
CA GLY A 59 -6.02 1.95 6.59
C GLY A 59 -5.72 2.03 8.10
N VAL A 60 -6.34 1.22 8.95
CA VAL A 60 -6.07 1.21 10.39
C VAL A 60 -4.69 0.64 10.72
N HIS A 61 -4.29 -0.45 10.07
CA HIS A 61 -3.01 -1.11 10.38
C HIS A 61 -1.87 -0.72 9.43
N VAL A 62 -2.18 -0.20 8.25
CA VAL A 62 -1.19 0.16 7.21
C VAL A 62 -0.14 1.15 7.73
N PRO A 63 -0.47 2.26 8.43
CA PRO A 63 0.55 3.19 8.93
C PRO A 63 1.54 2.56 9.91
N HIS A 64 1.16 1.50 10.60
CA HIS A 64 2.06 0.78 11.51
C HIS A 64 3.00 -0.14 10.73
N PHE A 65 2.52 -0.72 9.62
CA PHE A 65 3.37 -1.43 8.67
C PHE A 65 4.37 -0.48 8.03
N GLU A 66 3.94 0.66 7.50
CA GLU A 66 4.81 1.66 6.88
C GLU A 66 5.93 2.12 7.82
N ARG A 67 5.61 2.36 9.08
CA ARG A 67 6.62 2.65 10.12
C ARG A 67 7.56 1.47 10.38
N PHE A 68 7.05 0.23 10.32
CA PHE A 68 7.89 -0.96 10.42
C PHE A 68 8.82 -1.06 9.22
N LEU A 69 8.34 -0.90 8.01
CA LEU A 69 9.10 -0.88 6.75
C LEU A 69 10.21 0.17 6.81
N VAL A 70 9.88 1.41 7.16
CA VAL A 70 10.86 2.50 7.32
C VAL A 70 11.98 2.12 8.29
N LYS A 71 11.63 1.53 9.45
CA LYS A 71 12.63 1.07 10.43
C LYS A 71 13.51 -0.05 9.86
N VAL A 72 12.92 -1.02 9.15
CA VAL A 72 13.66 -2.13 8.53
C VAL A 72 14.60 -1.62 7.45
N MET A 73 14.11 -0.83 6.52
CA MET A 73 14.92 -0.28 5.44
C MET A 73 16.07 0.58 5.97
N ARG A 74 15.81 1.46 6.94
CA ARG A 74 16.87 2.26 7.59
C ARG A 74 17.93 1.41 8.28
N GLN A 75 17.50 0.33 8.95
CA GLN A 75 18.43 -0.56 9.67
C GLN A 75 19.40 -1.28 8.73
N TYR A 76 18.92 -1.70 7.54
CA TYR A 76 19.69 -2.58 6.65
C TYR A 76 20.25 -1.88 5.41
N ARG A 77 19.80 -0.67 5.07
CA ARG A 77 20.27 0.09 3.90
C ARG A 77 21.79 0.20 3.81
N GLY A 78 22.46 0.40 4.94
CA GLY A 78 23.92 0.55 4.99
C GLY A 78 24.73 -0.69 4.60
N ALA A 79 24.08 -1.86 4.46
CA ALA A 79 24.69 -3.10 4.01
C ALA A 79 24.51 -3.37 2.50
N LEU A 80 23.82 -2.47 1.78
CA LEU A 80 23.62 -2.56 0.34
C LEU A 80 24.82 -1.96 -0.41
N SER A 81 25.09 -2.48 -1.60
CA SER A 81 26.18 -2.01 -2.47
C SER A 81 25.69 -1.36 -3.77
N GLU A 82 24.45 -1.61 -4.16
CA GLU A 82 23.88 -1.06 -5.41
C GLU A 82 23.37 0.38 -5.20
N PRO A 83 23.95 1.40 -5.87
CA PRO A 83 23.58 2.80 -5.65
C PRO A 83 22.13 3.11 -5.97
N LYS A 84 21.58 2.52 -7.06
CA LYS A 84 20.18 2.75 -7.47
C LYS A 84 19.23 2.23 -6.40
N LEU A 85 19.41 1.01 -5.92
CA LEU A 85 18.56 0.42 -4.89
C LEU A 85 18.63 1.22 -3.57
N ILE A 86 19.80 1.76 -3.23
CA ILE A 86 19.97 2.63 -2.05
C ILE A 86 19.15 3.92 -2.20
N ASP A 87 19.17 4.55 -3.39
CA ASP A 87 18.38 5.75 -3.68
C ASP A 87 16.88 5.46 -3.67
N ASP A 88 16.44 4.40 -4.35
CA ASP A 88 15.04 3.98 -4.37
C ASP A 88 14.50 3.72 -2.95
N ILE A 89 15.24 3.00 -2.12
CA ILE A 89 14.90 2.78 -0.71
C ILE A 89 14.81 4.10 0.06
N GLN A 90 15.69 5.05 -0.21
CA GLN A 90 15.63 6.35 0.46
C GLN A 90 14.36 7.12 0.07
N ARG A 91 13.91 7.01 -1.17
CA ARG A 91 12.66 7.61 -1.66
C ARG A 91 11.44 6.96 -1.00
N ILE A 92 11.37 5.62 -0.98
CA ILE A 92 10.31 4.89 -0.27
C ILE A 92 10.26 5.30 1.21
N ILE A 93 11.38 5.34 1.91
CA ILE A 93 11.42 5.81 3.30
C ILE A 93 10.80 7.20 3.45
N GLY A 94 10.97 8.08 2.47
CA GLY A 94 10.38 9.42 2.44
C GLY A 94 8.87 9.38 2.24
N GLN A 95 8.38 8.65 1.23
CA GLN A 95 6.96 8.51 0.92
C GLN A 95 6.20 7.89 2.10
N GLU A 96 6.68 6.75 2.62
CA GLU A 96 6.07 6.02 3.72
C GLU A 96 5.95 6.82 5.03
N ALA A 97 6.91 7.71 5.28
CA ALA A 97 6.81 8.59 6.45
C ALA A 97 5.66 9.60 6.31
N HIS A 98 5.34 10.03 5.08
CA HIS A 98 4.22 10.93 4.80
C HIS A 98 2.89 10.19 4.76
N HIS A 99 2.85 8.95 4.25
CA HIS A 99 1.69 8.07 4.32
C HIS A 99 1.28 7.85 5.77
N ALA A 100 2.17 7.32 6.59
CA ALA A 100 1.92 7.02 7.99
C ALA A 100 1.41 8.25 8.78
N PHE A 101 1.90 9.46 8.48
CA PHE A 101 1.40 10.66 9.12
C PHE A 101 -0.08 10.93 8.78
N ASN A 102 -0.43 10.91 7.50
CA ASN A 102 -1.78 11.23 7.05
C ASN A 102 -2.80 10.16 7.48
N PHE A 103 -2.45 8.87 7.37
CA PHE A 103 -3.36 7.79 7.76
C PHE A 103 -3.59 7.70 9.27
N VAL A 104 -2.61 8.03 10.11
CA VAL A 104 -2.84 8.16 11.55
C VAL A 104 -3.85 9.27 11.84
N ASN A 105 -3.75 10.42 11.17
CA ASN A 105 -4.70 11.52 11.33
C ASN A 105 -6.09 11.12 10.85
N TRP A 106 -6.19 10.42 9.72
CA TRP A 106 -7.48 9.89 9.24
C TRP A 106 -8.07 8.86 10.21
N THR A 107 -7.27 7.91 10.72
CA THR A 107 -7.71 6.94 11.72
C THR A 107 -8.22 7.61 12.99
N ASN A 108 -7.55 8.67 13.46
CA ASN A 108 -8.01 9.47 14.61
C ASN A 108 -9.37 10.14 14.32
N THR A 109 -9.59 10.59 13.11
CA THR A 109 -10.89 11.14 12.68
C THR A 109 -11.97 10.06 12.68
N LEU A 110 -11.68 8.88 12.11
CA LEU A 110 -12.59 7.74 12.12
C LEU A 110 -12.91 7.24 13.54
N ALA A 111 -11.99 7.36 14.49
CA ALA A 111 -12.19 6.94 15.88
C ALA A 111 -13.30 7.75 16.58
N LYS A 112 -13.63 8.96 16.10
CA LYS A 112 -14.78 9.73 16.58
C LYS A 112 -16.11 8.99 16.32
N ARG A 113 -16.18 8.22 15.25
CA ARG A 113 -17.34 7.41 14.84
C ARG A 113 -17.29 5.98 15.36
N TYR A 114 -16.10 5.40 15.45
CA TYR A 114 -15.85 3.99 15.80
C TYR A 114 -15.08 3.86 17.12
N PRO A 115 -15.76 3.77 18.27
CA PRO A 115 -15.11 3.86 19.59
C PRO A 115 -13.99 2.84 19.85
N ASP A 116 -14.14 1.59 19.34
CA ASP A 116 -13.14 0.54 19.51
C ASP A 116 -11.94 0.66 18.54
N LEU A 117 -11.97 1.62 17.62
CA LEU A 117 -10.94 1.75 16.60
C LEU A 117 -9.58 2.06 17.21
N THR A 118 -9.53 2.92 18.22
CA THR A 118 -8.31 3.23 18.97
C THR A 118 -7.66 1.98 19.56
N ARG A 119 -8.45 1.03 20.06
CA ARG A 119 -7.94 -0.24 20.61
C ARG A 119 -7.38 -1.14 19.52
N LEU A 120 -8.01 -1.17 18.32
CA LEU A 120 -7.54 -1.94 17.19
C LEU A 120 -6.25 -1.34 16.60
N ASP A 121 -6.18 -0.02 16.48
CA ASP A 121 -5.01 0.73 16.08
C ASP A 121 -3.80 0.45 17.00
N GLU A 122 -3.98 0.59 18.32
CA GLU A 122 -2.93 0.34 19.29
C GLU A 122 -2.50 -1.14 19.33
N SER A 123 -3.44 -2.08 19.09
CA SER A 123 -3.12 -3.50 18.94
C SER A 123 -2.23 -3.78 17.75
N ALA A 124 -2.54 -3.16 16.58
CA ALA A 124 -1.72 -3.27 15.38
C ALA A 124 -0.32 -2.67 15.61
N LYS A 125 -0.24 -1.46 16.16
CA LYS A 125 1.02 -0.81 16.53
C LYS A 125 1.89 -1.71 17.41
N THR A 126 1.33 -2.23 18.49
CA THR A 126 2.04 -3.12 19.43
C THR A 126 2.58 -4.37 18.73
N TRP A 127 1.79 -4.94 17.81
CA TRP A 127 2.22 -6.11 17.05
C TRP A 127 3.45 -5.79 16.18
N PHE A 128 3.41 -4.70 15.40
CA PHE A 128 4.53 -4.31 14.53
C PHE A 128 5.78 -3.93 15.33
N GLU A 129 5.65 -3.24 16.43
CA GLU A 129 6.77 -2.89 17.34
C GLU A 129 7.42 -4.15 17.92
N LYS A 130 6.61 -5.12 18.37
CA LYS A 130 7.09 -6.41 18.84
C LYS A 130 7.75 -7.21 17.71
N ALA A 131 7.18 -7.22 16.52
CA ALA A 131 7.76 -7.89 15.35
C ALA A 131 9.13 -7.27 15.01
N PHE A 132 9.25 -5.95 15.02
CA PHE A 132 10.52 -5.28 14.78
C PHE A 132 11.58 -5.64 15.82
N SER A 133 11.23 -5.66 17.10
CA SER A 133 12.19 -5.91 18.20
C SER A 133 12.60 -7.38 18.34
N SER A 134 11.69 -8.34 18.05
CA SER A 134 11.88 -9.74 18.39
C SER A 134 12.14 -10.69 17.21
N LYS A 135 11.76 -10.30 15.98
CA LYS A 135 11.91 -11.17 14.82
C LYS A 135 13.29 -11.09 14.19
N SER A 136 13.69 -12.18 13.50
CA SER A 136 14.97 -12.28 12.79
C SER A 136 15.07 -11.27 11.63
N HIS A 137 16.30 -10.98 11.17
CA HIS A 137 16.57 -10.15 9.98
C HIS A 137 15.80 -10.66 8.76
N ARG A 138 15.89 -11.97 8.49
CA ARG A 138 15.21 -12.59 7.36
C ARG A 138 13.69 -12.43 7.43
N PHE A 139 13.11 -12.54 8.64
CA PHE A 139 11.68 -12.28 8.82
C PHE A 139 11.34 -10.83 8.48
N LYS A 140 12.06 -9.86 9.04
CA LYS A 140 11.78 -8.44 8.84
C LYS A 140 11.82 -8.06 7.36
N ILE A 141 12.90 -8.41 6.67
CA ILE A 141 13.09 -8.11 5.24
C ILE A 141 12.07 -8.88 4.38
N GLY A 142 11.82 -10.15 4.66
CA GLY A 142 10.84 -10.95 3.93
C GLY A 142 9.41 -10.49 4.15
N PHE A 143 9.06 -10.06 5.37
CA PHE A 143 7.74 -9.54 5.69
C PHE A 143 7.48 -8.18 5.02
N THR A 144 8.50 -7.31 4.99
CA THR A 144 8.44 -6.05 4.22
C THR A 144 8.15 -6.34 2.74
N ALA A 145 8.91 -7.20 2.09
CA ALA A 145 8.69 -7.56 0.69
C ALA A 145 7.32 -8.24 0.44
N GLY A 146 6.86 -9.06 1.39
CA GLY A 146 5.55 -9.71 1.30
C GLY A 146 4.40 -8.71 1.42
N TYR A 147 4.52 -7.73 2.29
CA TYR A 147 3.50 -6.70 2.49
C TYR A 147 3.42 -5.76 1.28
N GLU A 148 4.59 -5.27 0.80
CA GLU A 148 4.70 -4.42 -0.37
C GLU A 148 4.14 -5.08 -1.65
N THR A 149 4.16 -6.40 -1.75
CA THR A 149 3.47 -7.10 -2.84
C THR A 149 1.97 -6.77 -2.85
N PHE A 150 1.34 -6.66 -1.68
CA PHE A 150 -0.10 -6.40 -1.58
C PHE A 150 -0.45 -4.92 -1.60
N THR A 151 0.40 -4.03 -1.14
CA THR A 151 0.18 -2.59 -1.31
C THR A 151 0.26 -2.22 -2.80
N PHE A 152 1.25 -2.74 -3.53
CA PHE A 152 1.35 -2.61 -4.98
C PHE A 152 0.13 -3.17 -5.72
N LEU A 153 -0.25 -4.42 -5.47
CA LEU A 153 -1.42 -5.04 -6.12
C LEU A 153 -2.72 -4.31 -5.76
N GLY A 154 -2.89 -3.91 -4.51
CA GLY A 154 -4.01 -3.10 -4.05
C GLY A 154 -4.08 -1.77 -4.79
N GLY A 155 -2.94 -1.09 -4.95
CA GLY A 155 -2.82 0.14 -5.73
C GLY A 155 -3.29 -0.05 -7.17
N MET A 156 -2.78 -1.09 -7.84
CA MET A 156 -3.18 -1.41 -9.21
C MET A 156 -4.69 -1.69 -9.34
N ILE A 157 -5.26 -2.50 -8.44
CA ILE A 157 -6.69 -2.83 -8.46
C ILE A 157 -7.53 -1.56 -8.24
N ILE A 158 -7.19 -0.73 -7.26
CA ILE A 158 -7.95 0.47 -6.91
C ILE A 158 -7.89 1.50 -8.04
N LEU A 159 -6.72 1.75 -8.62
CA LEU A 159 -6.56 2.69 -9.72
C LEU A 159 -7.25 2.20 -11.00
N ASN A 160 -7.20 0.91 -11.32
CA ASN A 160 -7.91 0.33 -12.45
C ASN A 160 -9.44 0.39 -12.30
N ARG A 161 -9.94 0.37 -11.06
CA ARG A 161 -11.39 0.46 -10.74
C ARG A 161 -11.75 1.85 -10.20
N TYR A 162 -11.02 2.89 -10.59
CA TYR A 162 -11.21 4.25 -10.08
C TYR A 162 -12.66 4.75 -10.21
N GLU A 163 -13.29 4.57 -11.39
CA GLU A 163 -14.67 5.00 -11.62
C GLU A 163 -15.67 4.32 -10.67
N GLU A 164 -15.45 3.04 -10.36
CA GLU A 164 -16.28 2.30 -9.43
C GLU A 164 -16.11 2.77 -7.98
N PHE A 165 -14.87 3.05 -7.59
CA PHE A 165 -14.54 3.30 -6.18
C PHE A 165 -14.54 4.76 -5.78
N MET A 166 -14.15 5.66 -6.70
CA MET A 166 -13.76 7.03 -6.36
C MET A 166 -14.57 8.11 -7.07
N LYS A 167 -15.44 7.78 -8.04
CA LYS A 167 -16.13 8.77 -8.88
C LYS A 167 -16.93 9.76 -8.06
N GLU A 168 -17.74 9.27 -7.14
CA GLU A 168 -18.60 10.07 -6.26
C GLU A 168 -18.09 10.00 -4.81
N ALA A 169 -16.81 10.34 -4.62
CA ALA A 169 -16.13 10.31 -3.35
C ALA A 169 -15.89 11.72 -2.82
N ASP A 170 -15.83 11.86 -1.49
CA ASP A 170 -15.34 13.08 -0.86
C ASP A 170 -13.98 13.46 -1.46
N PRO A 171 -13.79 14.72 -1.92
CA PRO A 171 -12.59 15.11 -2.67
C PRO A 171 -11.31 15.01 -1.85
N THR A 172 -11.36 15.26 -0.53
CA THR A 172 -10.19 15.17 0.35
C THR A 172 -9.76 13.73 0.55
N ILE A 173 -10.72 12.84 0.84
CA ILE A 173 -10.42 11.42 1.06
C ILE A 173 -10.04 10.72 -0.24
N ARG A 174 -10.69 11.09 -1.35
CA ARG A 174 -10.29 10.64 -2.69
C ARG A 174 -8.84 11.02 -3.00
N ALA A 175 -8.47 12.27 -2.75
CA ALA A 175 -7.11 12.73 -2.99
C ALA A 175 -6.08 11.99 -2.12
N LEU A 176 -6.40 11.75 -0.83
CA LEU A 176 -5.57 10.93 0.07
C LEU A 176 -5.31 9.54 -0.51
N TRP A 177 -6.38 8.82 -0.87
CA TRP A 177 -6.25 7.45 -1.34
C TRP A 177 -5.63 7.35 -2.74
N VAL A 178 -5.97 8.25 -3.66
CA VAL A 178 -5.35 8.26 -4.99
C VAL A 178 -3.85 8.55 -4.90
N TRP A 179 -3.45 9.54 -4.12
CA TRP A 179 -2.04 9.82 -3.87
C TRP A 179 -1.30 8.60 -3.31
N HIS A 180 -1.84 7.98 -2.26
CA HIS A 180 -1.25 6.79 -1.65
C HIS A 180 -1.12 5.65 -2.68
N GLN A 181 -2.20 5.32 -3.40
CA GLN A 181 -2.16 4.21 -4.35
C GLN A 181 -1.18 4.45 -5.52
N VAL A 182 -1.00 5.71 -5.95
CA VAL A 182 0.00 6.05 -6.98
C VAL A 182 1.42 5.80 -6.43
N GLU A 183 1.70 6.21 -5.20
CA GLU A 183 3.01 6.00 -4.59
C GLU A 183 3.27 4.52 -4.28
N GLU A 184 2.26 3.73 -3.89
CA GLU A 184 2.37 2.27 -3.74
C GLU A 184 2.72 1.57 -5.06
N VAL A 185 2.16 2.04 -6.18
CA VAL A 185 2.52 1.52 -7.50
C VAL A 185 3.94 1.93 -7.91
N GLU A 186 4.42 3.11 -7.50
CA GLU A 186 5.79 3.55 -7.72
C GLU A 186 6.82 2.69 -6.96
N HIS A 187 6.46 2.09 -5.82
CA HIS A 187 7.35 1.18 -5.09
C HIS A 187 7.74 -0.06 -5.91
N GLY A 188 6.83 -0.55 -6.75
CA GLY A 188 7.09 -1.59 -7.74
C GLY A 188 7.85 -2.79 -7.19
N ALA A 189 9.03 -3.06 -7.77
CA ALA A 189 9.87 -4.18 -7.39
C ALA A 189 10.90 -3.85 -6.27
N VAL A 190 10.97 -2.61 -5.80
CA VAL A 190 12.06 -2.18 -4.89
C VAL A 190 12.14 -3.02 -3.62
N ALA A 191 11.00 -3.34 -3.00
CA ALA A 191 11.00 -4.19 -1.80
C ALA A 191 11.38 -5.66 -2.11
N PHE A 192 11.07 -6.14 -3.32
CA PHE A 192 11.54 -7.42 -3.82
C PHE A 192 13.06 -7.40 -4.02
N ASP A 193 13.61 -6.38 -4.68
CA ASP A 193 15.04 -6.22 -4.92
C ASP A 193 15.80 -6.06 -3.60
N PHE A 194 15.23 -5.34 -2.65
CA PHE A 194 15.74 -5.26 -1.29
C PHE A 194 15.84 -6.65 -0.63
N TYR A 195 14.81 -7.49 -0.77
CA TYR A 195 14.88 -8.87 -0.29
C TYR A 195 15.96 -9.69 -1.02
N GLN A 196 16.03 -9.60 -2.34
CA GLN A 196 16.99 -10.33 -3.16
C GLN A 196 18.44 -9.94 -2.85
N ALA A 197 18.71 -8.67 -2.53
CA ALA A 197 20.04 -8.21 -2.14
C ALA A 197 20.58 -8.94 -0.89
N PHE A 198 19.72 -9.38 0.02
CA PHE A 198 20.12 -10.11 1.23
C PHE A 198 19.93 -11.61 1.13
N TYR A 199 18.95 -12.09 0.36
CA TYR A 199 18.53 -13.50 0.35
C TYR A 199 18.22 -14.02 -1.07
N PRO A 200 19.16 -13.92 -2.03
CA PRO A 200 18.91 -14.25 -3.44
C PRO A 200 18.53 -15.71 -3.68
N HIS A 201 18.93 -16.62 -2.78
CA HIS A 201 18.68 -18.05 -2.91
C HIS A 201 17.54 -18.57 -2.01
N ASN A 202 16.75 -17.67 -1.39
CA ASN A 202 15.70 -18.05 -0.45
C ASN A 202 14.28 -17.78 -0.97
N GLU A 203 14.03 -18.07 -2.24
CA GLU A 203 12.77 -17.75 -2.91
C GLU A 203 11.54 -18.42 -2.24
N TRP A 204 11.65 -19.67 -1.78
CA TRP A 204 10.58 -20.34 -1.06
C TRP A 204 10.20 -19.64 0.25
N TYR A 205 11.19 -19.13 0.95
CA TYR A 205 10.93 -18.34 2.15
C TYR A 205 10.20 -17.04 1.82
N ARG A 206 10.61 -16.34 0.77
CA ARG A 206 9.94 -15.13 0.29
C ARG A 206 8.46 -15.40 -0.03
N ARG A 207 8.18 -16.47 -0.81
CA ARG A 207 6.79 -16.89 -1.11
C ARG A 207 6.00 -17.19 0.15
N GLY A 208 6.59 -17.89 1.11
CA GLY A 208 5.98 -18.12 2.41
C GLY A 208 5.67 -16.82 3.16
N MET A 209 6.54 -15.82 3.06
CA MET A 209 6.31 -14.50 3.67
C MET A 209 5.23 -13.71 2.96
N VAL A 210 5.07 -13.84 1.63
CA VAL A 210 3.93 -13.26 0.90
C VAL A 210 2.62 -13.87 1.43
N CYS A 211 2.51 -15.20 1.53
CA CYS A 211 1.32 -15.84 2.10
C CYS A 211 1.06 -15.39 3.55
N TYR A 212 2.11 -15.27 4.36
CA TYR A 212 1.99 -14.81 5.73
C TYR A 212 1.51 -13.36 5.81
N ALA A 213 2.06 -12.46 4.98
CA ALA A 213 1.64 -11.07 4.88
C ALA A 213 0.17 -10.97 4.46
N TYR A 214 -0.25 -11.74 3.45
CA TYR A 214 -1.66 -11.81 3.04
C TYR A 214 -2.59 -12.16 4.21
N CYS A 215 -2.29 -13.25 4.92
CA CYS A 215 -3.09 -13.66 6.07
C CYS A 215 -3.13 -12.60 7.17
N HIS A 216 -2.01 -11.92 7.42
CA HIS A 216 -1.93 -10.85 8.41
C HIS A 216 -2.76 -9.63 7.99
N ILE A 217 -2.62 -9.16 6.73
CA ILE A 217 -3.42 -8.06 6.17
C ILE A 217 -4.92 -8.39 6.26
N ALA A 218 -5.30 -9.57 5.78
CA ALA A 218 -6.71 -10.01 5.80
C ALA A 218 -7.27 -10.05 7.23
N TRP A 219 -6.48 -10.52 8.19
CA TRP A 219 -6.90 -10.61 9.60
C TRP A 219 -7.05 -9.23 10.26
N GLU A 220 -6.05 -8.35 10.07
CA GLU A 220 -6.12 -6.99 10.65
C GLU A 220 -7.28 -6.20 10.05
N THR A 221 -7.44 -6.25 8.71
CA THR A 221 -8.56 -5.62 8.01
C THR A 221 -9.91 -6.20 8.45
N PHE A 222 -10.01 -7.54 8.57
CA PHE A 222 -11.23 -8.20 9.02
C PHE A 222 -11.70 -7.70 10.40
N LYS A 223 -10.80 -7.55 11.37
CA LYS A 223 -11.16 -7.06 12.71
C LYS A 223 -11.76 -5.66 12.68
N ALA A 224 -11.11 -4.74 11.95
CA ALA A 224 -11.57 -3.37 11.81
C ALA A 224 -12.86 -3.30 11.00
N PHE A 225 -12.95 -4.02 9.88
CA PHE A 225 -14.15 -4.08 9.03
C PHE A 225 -15.37 -4.62 9.77
N ALA A 226 -15.22 -5.75 10.49
CA ALA A 226 -16.31 -6.33 11.28
C ALA A 226 -16.83 -5.35 12.34
N HIS A 227 -15.92 -4.60 12.98
CA HIS A 227 -16.29 -3.55 13.93
C HIS A 227 -17.04 -2.41 13.25
N MET A 228 -16.52 -1.89 12.14
CA MET A 228 -17.13 -0.77 11.42
C MET A 228 -18.53 -1.10 10.91
N ILE A 229 -18.73 -2.24 10.22
CA ILE A 229 -20.06 -2.63 9.72
C ILE A 229 -21.05 -2.93 10.87
N LYS A 230 -20.56 -3.32 12.04
CA LYS A 230 -21.41 -3.48 13.24
C LYS A 230 -21.90 -2.12 13.74
N VAL A 231 -21.03 -1.12 13.84
CA VAL A 231 -21.37 0.24 14.26
C VAL A 231 -22.33 0.89 13.27
N GLU A 232 -22.12 0.70 11.95
CA GLU A 232 -23.03 1.17 10.89
C GLU A 232 -24.37 0.41 10.87
N GLY A 233 -24.55 -0.58 11.73
CA GLY A 233 -25.82 -1.29 11.85
C GLY A 233 -26.13 -2.26 10.71
N PHE A 234 -25.15 -2.65 9.88
CA PHE A 234 -25.36 -3.55 8.74
C PHE A 234 -25.95 -4.89 9.16
N TYR A 235 -25.59 -5.40 10.34
CA TYR A 235 -26.15 -6.66 10.87
C TYR A 235 -27.65 -6.61 11.19
N LYS A 236 -28.24 -5.40 11.32
CA LYS A 236 -29.69 -5.24 11.45
C LYS A 236 -30.42 -5.45 10.12
N GLN A 237 -29.69 -5.48 9.01
CA GLN A 237 -30.17 -5.68 7.66
C GLN A 237 -29.37 -6.82 6.99
N PRO A 238 -29.82 -8.09 7.06
CA PRO A 238 -29.05 -9.25 6.61
C PRO A 238 -28.52 -9.14 5.18
N GLY A 239 -29.33 -8.61 4.27
CA GLY A 239 -28.92 -8.38 2.87
C GLY A 239 -27.80 -7.34 2.74
N ARG A 240 -27.76 -6.33 3.61
CA ARG A 240 -26.71 -5.30 3.64
C ARG A 240 -25.39 -5.88 4.19
N ALA A 241 -25.48 -6.64 5.28
CA ALA A 241 -24.31 -7.33 5.84
C ALA A 241 -23.71 -8.33 4.84
N PHE A 242 -24.56 -9.10 4.15
CA PHE A 242 -24.12 -10.04 3.12
C PHE A 242 -23.36 -9.32 1.96
N LYS A 243 -23.86 -8.18 1.48
CA LYS A 243 -23.19 -7.39 0.45
C LYS A 243 -21.80 -6.93 0.90
N ALA A 244 -21.70 -6.40 2.11
CA ALA A 244 -20.43 -5.95 2.67
C ALA A 244 -19.40 -7.08 2.79
N TRP A 245 -19.80 -8.25 3.30
CA TRP A 245 -18.92 -9.41 3.39
C TRP A 245 -18.59 -10.01 2.02
N LYS A 246 -19.51 -9.97 1.07
CA LYS A 246 -19.22 -10.35 -0.32
C LYS A 246 -18.18 -9.43 -0.94
N PHE A 247 -18.28 -8.12 -0.69
CA PHE A 247 -17.26 -7.17 -1.16
C PHE A 247 -15.90 -7.47 -0.54
N PHE A 248 -15.83 -7.65 0.78
CA PHE A 248 -14.60 -8.00 1.48
C PHE A 248 -13.95 -9.26 0.90
N ALA A 249 -14.73 -10.33 0.75
CA ALA A 249 -14.23 -11.59 0.20
C ALA A 249 -13.79 -11.46 -1.27
N GLY A 250 -14.54 -10.69 -2.06
CA GLY A 250 -14.21 -10.43 -3.47
C GLY A 250 -12.90 -9.67 -3.62
N PHE A 251 -12.71 -8.59 -2.86
CA PHE A 251 -11.46 -7.83 -2.90
C PHE A 251 -10.26 -8.64 -2.39
N ALA A 252 -10.45 -9.41 -1.32
CA ALA A 252 -9.42 -10.34 -0.83
C ALA A 252 -9.05 -11.40 -1.88
N TRP A 253 -10.04 -11.88 -2.63
CA TRP A 253 -9.80 -12.80 -3.75
C TRP A 253 -9.04 -12.14 -4.89
N ASP A 254 -9.41 -10.92 -5.29
CA ASP A 254 -8.72 -10.14 -6.33
C ASP A 254 -7.23 -9.90 -5.99
N LEU A 255 -6.91 -9.79 -4.69
CA LEU A 255 -5.51 -9.70 -4.22
C LEU A 255 -4.75 -11.03 -4.25
N ALA A 256 -5.45 -12.17 -4.29
CA ALA A 256 -4.83 -13.50 -4.19
C ALA A 256 -4.51 -14.15 -5.54
N ILE A 257 -5.11 -13.66 -6.63
CA ILE A 257 -4.97 -14.20 -7.98
C ILE A 257 -4.21 -13.26 -8.91
#